data_8ee35151c799af445aa23da85f006225
#
_entry.id   8ee35151c799af445aa23da85f006225
#
_cell.length_a   1.000
_cell.length_b   1.000
_cell.length_c   1.000
_cell.angle_alpha   90.00
_cell.angle_beta   90.00
_cell.angle_gamma   90.00
#
_symmetry.space_group_name_H-M   'P 1'
#
loop_
_entity.id
_entity.type
_entity.pdbx_description
1 polymer ?
#
loop_
_entity_poly.entity_id
_entity_poly.type
_entity_poly.pdbx_seq_one_letter_code
_entity_poly.pdbx_strand_id
1 'polypeptide(L)' 'MAEGKKSFTAYCDWKETFDSLPDDKAGQLIKHLFAYVNDENPETDDILINAVFAQIKATLKRDLKKWE' A
#
# COMPACT_ATOMS: atom_id res chain seq x y z
N MET A 1 11.98 -0.96 2.42
CA MET A 1 11.35 -0.39 3.60
C MET A 1 11.02 -1.42 4.67
N ALA A 2 10.62 -2.61 4.27
CA ALA A 2 10.32 -3.68 5.23
C ALA A 2 11.44 -4.69 5.38
N GLU A 3 12.62 -4.38 4.87
CA GLU A 3 13.77 -5.28 4.96
C GLU A 3 14.06 -5.59 6.43
N GLY A 4 14.19 -6.87 6.75
CA GLY A 4 14.41 -7.32 8.12
C GLY A 4 13.15 -7.35 8.97
N LYS A 5 12.02 -6.93 8.43
CA LYS A 5 10.75 -6.92 9.13
C LYS A 5 9.82 -7.99 8.58
N LYS A 6 9.05 -8.62 9.44
CA LYS A 6 8.13 -9.68 9.05
C LYS A 6 6.72 -9.17 8.81
N SER A 7 6.43 -7.93 9.20
CA SER A 7 5.09 -7.39 9.11
C SER A 7 5.14 -5.87 8.99
N PHE A 8 3.99 -5.31 8.64
CA PHE A 8 3.78 -3.87 8.64
C PHE A 8 2.38 -3.58 9.15
N THR A 9 2.14 -2.33 9.55
CA THR A 9 0.85 -1.95 10.11
C THR A 9 -0.12 -1.59 8.99
N ALA A 10 -1.28 -2.25 8.97
CA ALA A 10 -2.40 -1.90 8.11
C ALA A 10 -3.50 -1.31 8.98
N TYR A 11 -4.11 -0.23 8.53
CA TYR A 11 -5.10 0.48 9.32
C TYR A 11 -6.52 0.05 8.97
N CYS A 12 -7.37 -0.03 9.99
CA CYS A 12 -8.76 -0.42 9.79
C CYS A 12 -9.51 0.54 8.88
N ASP A 13 -9.12 1.81 8.88
CA ASP A 13 -9.73 2.83 8.02
C ASP A 13 -9.53 2.53 6.53
N TRP A 14 -8.54 1.73 6.19
CA TRP A 14 -8.31 1.35 4.79
C TRP A 14 -9.41 0.47 4.24
N LYS A 15 -10.25 -0.10 5.10
CA LYS A 15 -11.40 -0.88 4.67
C LYS A 15 -12.30 -0.08 3.73
N GLU A 16 -12.59 1.16 4.08
CA GLU A 16 -13.43 2.03 3.25
C GLU A 16 -12.82 2.25 1.87
N THR A 17 -11.51 2.44 1.83
CA THR A 17 -10.79 2.61 0.59
C THR A 17 -10.94 1.38 -0.30
N PHE A 18 -10.69 0.19 0.25
CA PHE A 18 -10.80 -1.04 -0.52
C PHE A 18 -12.24 -1.34 -0.91
N ASP A 19 -13.20 -1.08 -0.02
CA ASP A 19 -14.62 -1.31 -0.30
C ASP A 19 -15.16 -0.41 -1.41
N SER A 20 -14.59 0.78 -1.58
CA SER A 20 -15.03 1.71 -2.62
C SER A 20 -14.49 1.34 -4.00
N LEU A 21 -13.58 0.39 -4.08
CA LEU A 21 -13.00 -0.05 -5.36
C LEU A 21 -13.69 -1.31 -5.86
N PRO A 22 -13.80 -1.49 -7.20
CA PRO A 22 -14.19 -2.79 -7.75
C PRO A 22 -13.20 -3.86 -7.29
N ASP A 23 -13.65 -5.12 -7.22
CA ASP A 23 -12.82 -6.21 -6.70
C ASP A 23 -11.50 -6.37 -7.46
N ASP A 24 -11.51 -6.20 -8.78
CA ASP A 24 -10.29 -6.30 -9.57
C ASP A 24 -9.29 -5.17 -9.23
N LYS A 25 -9.80 -3.97 -8.99
CA LYS A 25 -8.95 -2.83 -8.61
C LYS A 25 -8.45 -2.99 -7.17
N ALA A 26 -9.29 -3.47 -6.28
CA ALA A 26 -8.86 -3.75 -4.89
C ALA A 26 -7.75 -4.79 -4.87
N GLY A 27 -7.85 -5.83 -5.70
CA GLY A 27 -6.80 -6.83 -5.85
C GLY A 27 -5.50 -6.24 -6.36
N GLN A 28 -5.58 -5.37 -7.36
CA GLN A 28 -4.40 -4.68 -7.88
C GLN A 28 -3.74 -3.80 -6.81
N LEU A 29 -4.56 -3.11 -6.03
CA LEU A 29 -4.05 -2.22 -4.98
C LEU A 29 -3.31 -3.01 -3.90
N ILE A 30 -3.87 -4.14 -3.46
CA ILE A 30 -3.24 -4.93 -2.40
C ILE A 30 -1.91 -5.53 -2.89
N LYS A 31 -1.86 -5.98 -4.14
CA LYS A 31 -0.62 -6.50 -4.71
C LYS A 31 0.43 -5.40 -4.83
N HIS A 32 0.01 -4.21 -5.24
CA HIS A 32 0.89 -3.05 -5.33
C HIS A 32 1.46 -2.68 -3.96
N LEU A 33 0.61 -2.70 -2.94
CA LEU A 33 1.00 -2.39 -1.57
C LEU A 33 2.04 -3.38 -1.05
N PHE A 34 1.80 -4.68 -1.22
CA PHE A 34 2.75 -5.69 -0.76
C PHE A 34 4.09 -5.60 -1.53
N ALA A 35 4.04 -5.30 -2.82
CA ALA A 35 5.26 -5.10 -3.59
C ALA A 35 6.05 -3.91 -3.04
N TYR A 36 5.36 -2.84 -2.71
CA TYR A 36 6.01 -1.64 -2.18
C TYR A 36 6.73 -1.92 -0.85
N VAL A 37 6.07 -2.60 0.08
CA VAL A 37 6.68 -2.86 1.40
C VAL A 37 7.82 -3.87 1.32
N ASN A 38 7.87 -4.66 0.25
CA ASN A 38 8.94 -5.61 0.00
C ASN A 38 10.05 -5.04 -0.91
N ASP A 39 10.05 -3.74 -1.11
CA ASP A 39 11.06 -3.01 -1.88
C ASP A 39 11.17 -3.46 -3.34
N GLU A 40 10.03 -3.81 -3.94
CA GLU A 40 9.98 -4.27 -5.34
C GLU A 40 9.72 -3.14 -6.34
N ASN A 41 9.59 -1.90 -5.87
CA ASN A 41 9.36 -0.72 -6.71
C ASN A 41 8.19 -0.91 -7.69
N PRO A 42 6.98 -1.19 -7.18
CA PRO A 42 5.85 -1.41 -8.07
C PRO A 42 5.49 -0.16 -8.87
N GLU A 43 5.06 -0.37 -10.10
CA GLU A 43 4.63 0.70 -10.99
C GLU A 43 3.29 0.33 -11.60
N THR A 44 2.46 1.33 -11.86
CA THR A 44 1.18 1.13 -12.52
C THR A 44 0.80 2.37 -13.29
N ASP A 45 0.16 2.19 -14.44
CA ASP A 45 -0.39 3.28 -15.25
C ASP A 45 -1.82 3.63 -14.84
N ASP A 46 -2.38 2.89 -13.90
CA ASP A 46 -3.75 3.12 -13.44
C ASP A 46 -3.80 4.35 -12.53
N ILE A 47 -4.46 5.40 -13.01
CA ILE A 47 -4.56 6.66 -12.27
C ILE A 47 -5.27 6.46 -10.94
N LEU A 48 -6.30 5.62 -10.91
CA LEU A 48 -7.05 5.35 -9.68
C LEU A 48 -6.16 4.68 -8.63
N ILE A 49 -5.41 3.66 -9.03
CA ILE A 49 -4.50 2.96 -8.12
C ILE A 49 -3.42 3.91 -7.61
N ASN A 50 -2.84 4.72 -8.49
CA ASN A 50 -1.81 5.68 -8.09
C ASN A 50 -2.36 6.71 -7.10
N ALA A 51 -3.56 7.24 -7.34
CA ALA A 51 -4.16 8.25 -6.47
C ALA A 51 -4.45 7.68 -5.08
N VAL A 52 -5.04 6.50 -5.03
CA VAL A 52 -5.39 5.85 -3.75
C VAL A 52 -4.13 5.43 -3.01
N PHE A 53 -3.17 4.84 -3.72
CA PHE A 53 -1.95 4.35 -3.11
C PHE A 53 -1.08 5.49 -2.56
N ALA A 54 -1.17 6.68 -3.13
CA ALA A 54 -0.37 7.82 -2.65
C ALA A 54 -0.59 8.08 -1.15
N GLN A 55 -1.82 7.98 -0.69
CA GLN A 55 -2.16 8.18 0.72
C GLN A 55 -1.65 7.02 1.58
N ILE A 56 -1.81 5.80 1.10
CA ILE A 56 -1.34 4.60 1.80
C ILE A 56 0.19 4.64 1.89
N LYS A 57 0.85 5.00 0.80
CA LYS A 57 2.30 5.10 0.74
C LYS A 57 2.85 6.08 1.78
N ALA A 58 2.22 7.25 1.91
CA ALA A 58 2.65 8.25 2.87
C ALA A 58 2.58 7.70 4.30
N THR A 59 1.50 7.00 4.62
CA THR A 59 1.32 6.39 5.93
C THR A 59 2.36 5.29 6.18
N LEU A 60 2.59 4.44 5.20
CA LEU A 60 3.59 3.36 5.30
C LEU A 60 4.99 3.92 5.50
N LYS A 61 5.36 4.95 4.75
CA LYS A 61 6.67 5.59 4.90
C LYS A 61 6.86 6.13 6.31
N ARG A 62 5.85 6.79 6.85
CA ARG A 62 5.93 7.34 8.20
C ARG A 62 6.13 6.24 9.24
N ASP A 63 5.33 5.17 9.14
CA ASP A 63 5.36 4.10 10.13
C ASP A 63 6.61 3.25 10.03
N LEU A 64 7.03 2.90 8.82
CA LEU A 64 8.23 2.07 8.64
C LEU A 64 9.48 2.83 9.01
N LYS A 65 9.49 4.14 8.80
CA LYS A 65 10.62 4.98 9.18
C LYS A 65 10.87 4.98 10.69
N LYS A 66 9.81 4.86 11.48
CA LYS A 66 9.94 4.84 12.94
C LYS A 66 10.72 3.63 13.45
N TRP A 67 10.82 2.59 12.66
CA TRP A 67 11.51 1.36 13.05
C TRP A 67 12.99 1.38 12.69
N GLU A 68 13.44 2.38 11.96
CA GLU A 68 14.83 2.56 11.62
C GLU A 68 15.54 3.33 12.75
#